data_52cfdffa43e60e835927e864c9b96fe1
#
_entry.id   52cfdffa43e60e835927e864c9b96fe1
#
_cell.length_a   1.000
_cell.length_b   1.000
_cell.length_c   1.000
_cell.angle_alpha   90.00
_cell.angle_beta   90.00
_cell.angle_gamma   90.00
#
_symmetry.space_group_name_H-M   'P 1'
#
loop_
_entity.id
_entity.type
_entity.pdbx_description
1 polymer ?
#
loop_
_entity_poly.entity_id
_entity_poly.type
_entity_poly.pdbx_seq_one_letter_code
_entity_poly.pdbx_strand_id
1 'polypeptide(L)'
;AKVRDPLSKYYGVPVGFQIADKNHAGYPANSTTLAAEKILCLKAFDAKESGGNSDRQKYGNNRYSLANIRQWLNKSGTNWYQAQHSYDRAPGSSYVWSGYNAYDTEAGFKTGFSPQFLAAILPTTLTVAKPTTDGGGSETVTDDFFLPSKQEVGLGSENGIAEGSLLALFNSNNSSRLRTCTPQAIANSNYTNNPSSADNWYWRLRSPYSG
;
A
#
# COMPACT_ATOMS: atom_id res chain seq x y z
N ALA A 1 20.13 -7.16 -2.02
CA ALA A 1 20.80 -6.01 -1.40
C ALA A 1 19.77 -5.17 -0.64
N LYS A 2 20.23 -4.49 0.42
CA LYS A 2 19.40 -3.59 1.25
C LYS A 2 19.81 -2.14 1.00
N VAL A 3 18.81 -1.24 1.04
CA VAL A 3 18.99 0.20 0.87
C VAL A 3 18.32 0.90 2.04
N ARG A 4 18.99 1.91 2.59
CA ARG A 4 18.45 2.72 3.68
C ARG A 4 18.98 4.15 3.55
N ASP A 5 18.07 5.11 3.63
CA ASP A 5 18.40 6.51 3.85
C ASP A 5 18.17 6.84 5.33
N PRO A 6 19.23 7.15 6.11
CA PRO A 6 19.08 7.45 7.54
C PRO A 6 18.27 8.70 7.84
N LEU A 7 18.11 9.60 6.87
CA LEU A 7 17.30 10.81 7.00
C LEU A 7 15.81 10.56 6.72
N SER A 8 15.49 9.49 5.99
CA SER A 8 14.11 9.08 5.72
C SER A 8 13.60 8.20 6.85
N LYS A 9 12.60 8.68 7.61
CA LYS A 9 12.11 8.02 8.82
C LYS A 9 10.60 7.86 8.81
N TYR A 10 10.13 6.73 9.30
CA TYR A 10 8.73 6.52 9.61
C TYR A 10 8.59 6.03 11.05
N TYR A 11 7.70 6.61 11.83
CA TYR A 11 7.64 6.47 13.29
C TYR A 11 9.00 6.69 13.98
N GLY A 12 9.79 7.64 13.47
CA GLY A 12 11.09 8.02 14.04
C GLY A 12 12.26 7.09 13.70
N VAL A 13 12.04 6.01 12.96
CA VAL A 13 13.10 5.06 12.56
C VAL A 13 13.33 5.08 11.05
N PRO A 14 14.61 4.90 10.60
CA PRO A 14 14.92 4.83 9.18
C PRO A 14 14.21 3.67 8.50
N VAL A 15 13.61 3.92 7.32
CA VAL A 15 12.95 2.90 6.52
C VAL A 15 13.99 2.05 5.80
N GLY A 16 13.95 0.74 6.00
CA GLY A 16 14.78 -0.24 5.27
C GLY A 16 14.06 -0.78 4.05
N PHE A 17 14.77 -0.86 2.94
CA PHE A 17 14.30 -1.46 1.69
C PHE A 17 15.18 -2.61 1.23
N GLN A 18 14.57 -3.52 0.49
CA GLN A 18 15.26 -4.53 -0.32
C GLN A 18 15.11 -4.15 -1.79
N ILE A 19 16.13 -4.45 -2.61
CA ILE A 19 15.98 -4.36 -4.06
C ILE A 19 15.02 -5.46 -4.50
N ALA A 20 13.85 -5.05 -5.03
CA ALA A 20 12.83 -5.97 -5.52
C ALA A 20 13.09 -6.38 -6.96
N ASP A 21 13.54 -5.43 -7.80
CA ASP A 21 13.91 -5.70 -9.18
C ASP A 21 14.78 -4.56 -9.75
N LYS A 22 15.37 -4.81 -10.91
CA LYS A 22 16.09 -3.82 -11.71
C LYS A 22 15.55 -3.85 -13.14
N ASN A 23 15.28 -2.67 -13.69
CA ASN A 23 14.72 -2.55 -15.04
C ASN A 23 13.46 -3.40 -15.23
N HIS A 24 12.56 -3.37 -14.23
CA HIS A 24 11.33 -4.15 -14.28
C HIS A 24 10.48 -3.76 -15.48
N ALA A 25 9.98 -4.76 -16.22
CA ALA A 25 9.18 -4.52 -17.42
C ALA A 25 7.91 -3.72 -17.09
N GLY A 26 7.68 -2.64 -17.85
CA GLY A 26 6.56 -1.71 -17.65
C GLY A 26 6.82 -0.60 -16.63
N TYR A 27 7.97 -0.62 -15.94
CA TYR A 27 8.41 0.46 -15.04
C TYR A 27 9.39 1.42 -15.75
N PRO A 28 9.73 2.58 -15.16
CA PRO A 28 10.66 3.50 -15.77
C PRO A 28 11.99 2.84 -16.13
N ALA A 29 12.51 3.15 -17.32
CA ALA A 29 13.77 2.59 -17.80
C ALA A 29 14.94 2.93 -16.87
N ASN A 30 15.87 2.01 -16.71
CA ASN A 30 17.05 2.13 -15.83
C ASN A 30 16.70 2.35 -14.34
N SER A 31 15.49 1.98 -13.92
CA SER A 31 15.04 2.10 -12.54
C SER A 31 15.42 0.87 -11.70
N THR A 32 15.45 1.09 -10.39
CA THR A 32 15.53 0.02 -9.37
C THR A 32 14.28 0.06 -8.52
N THR A 33 13.52 -1.02 -8.53
CA THR A 33 12.33 -1.16 -7.68
C THR A 33 12.75 -1.56 -6.27
N LEU A 34 12.27 -0.82 -5.27
CA LEU A 34 12.53 -1.08 -3.86
C LEU A 34 11.25 -1.59 -3.19
N ALA A 35 11.37 -2.62 -2.37
CA ALA A 35 10.29 -3.09 -1.50
C ALA A 35 10.67 -2.88 -0.03
N ALA A 36 9.73 -2.44 0.80
CA ALA A 36 9.96 -2.35 2.23
C ALA A 36 10.40 -3.71 2.81
N GLU A 37 11.46 -3.70 3.62
CA GLU A 37 12.03 -4.91 4.23
C GLU A 37 11.04 -5.54 5.22
N LYS A 38 10.27 -4.70 5.91
CA LYS A 38 9.27 -5.08 6.92
C LYS A 38 7.97 -4.33 6.70
N ILE A 39 6.91 -4.80 7.33
CA ILE A 39 5.65 -4.06 7.42
C ILE A 39 5.88 -2.83 8.29
N LEU A 40 5.71 -1.65 7.70
CA LEU A 40 6.04 -0.36 8.32
C LEU A 40 4.91 0.19 9.18
N CYS A 41 3.67 -0.17 8.88
CA CYS A 41 2.47 0.29 9.58
C CYS A 41 1.33 -0.70 9.41
N LEU A 42 0.40 -0.68 10.35
CA LEU A 42 -0.88 -1.37 10.29
C LEU A 42 -1.95 -0.30 10.10
N LYS A 43 -2.60 -0.26 8.94
CA LYS A 43 -3.58 0.77 8.57
C LYS A 43 -4.78 0.15 7.86
N ALA A 44 -5.94 0.78 8.00
CA ALA A 44 -7.07 0.47 7.16
C ALA A 44 -6.72 0.73 5.69
N PHE A 45 -7.20 -0.12 4.78
CA PHE A 45 -7.00 0.08 3.35
C PHE A 45 -7.81 1.29 2.87
N ASP A 46 -9.04 1.38 3.37
CA ASP A 46 -9.97 2.44 3.04
C ASP A 46 -10.96 2.67 4.19
N ALA A 47 -11.61 3.85 4.22
CA ALA A 47 -12.67 4.16 5.17
C ALA A 47 -14.01 3.55 4.70
N LYS A 48 -14.89 3.25 5.65
CA LYS A 48 -16.29 2.87 5.39
C LYS A 48 -17.01 3.99 4.66
N GLU A 49 -17.67 3.68 3.57
CA GLU A 49 -18.46 4.65 2.83
C GLU A 49 -19.77 5.02 3.55
N SER A 50 -20.29 6.21 3.28
CA SER A 50 -21.54 6.69 3.89
C SER A 50 -22.81 6.16 3.20
N GLY A 51 -22.68 5.52 2.05
CA GLY A 51 -23.77 5.01 1.22
C GLY A 51 -23.26 4.08 0.14
N GLY A 52 -24.12 3.74 -0.83
CA GLY A 52 -23.76 2.85 -1.94
C GLY A 52 -23.77 1.37 -1.55
N ASN A 53 -22.73 0.65 -1.91
CA ASN A 53 -22.60 -0.79 -1.71
C ASN A 53 -22.49 -1.17 -0.22
N SER A 54 -23.22 -2.22 0.23
CA SER A 54 -23.27 -2.64 1.64
C SER A 54 -21.91 -3.07 2.20
N ASP A 55 -21.07 -3.72 1.39
CA ASP A 55 -19.74 -4.13 1.86
C ASP A 55 -18.81 -2.94 2.01
N ARG A 56 -18.92 -1.94 1.14
CA ARG A 56 -18.19 -0.68 1.25
C ARG A 56 -18.61 0.15 2.45
N GLN A 57 -19.90 0.12 2.81
CA GLN A 57 -20.38 0.73 4.05
C GLN A 57 -19.78 0.06 5.30
N LYS A 58 -19.37 -1.18 5.21
CA LYS A 58 -18.81 -1.95 6.32
C LYS A 58 -17.28 -1.96 6.35
N TYR A 59 -16.65 -2.06 5.20
CA TYR A 59 -15.21 -2.34 5.08
C TYR A 59 -14.42 -1.30 4.30
N GLY A 60 -15.07 -0.35 3.63
CA GLY A 60 -14.43 0.57 2.69
C GLY A 60 -14.31 -0.01 1.28
N ASN A 61 -13.77 0.78 0.38
CA ASN A 61 -13.59 0.44 -1.03
C ASN A 61 -12.32 -0.41 -1.22
N ASN A 62 -12.39 -1.46 -2.00
CA ASN A 62 -11.24 -2.29 -2.35
C ASN A 62 -10.60 -1.92 -3.70
N ARG A 63 -11.05 -0.84 -4.35
CA ARG A 63 -10.48 -0.31 -5.59
C ARG A 63 -9.28 0.57 -5.29
N TYR A 64 -8.08 0.09 -5.61
CA TYR A 64 -6.82 0.74 -5.25
C TYR A 64 -6.72 2.20 -5.72
N SER A 65 -7.17 2.50 -6.95
CA SER A 65 -7.10 3.85 -7.51
C SER A 65 -7.84 4.90 -6.68
N LEU A 66 -8.87 4.50 -5.94
CA LEU A 66 -9.72 5.37 -5.13
C LEU A 66 -9.44 5.29 -3.62
N ALA A 67 -8.64 4.29 -3.19
CA ALA A 67 -8.44 3.98 -1.78
C ALA A 67 -7.66 5.07 -1.02
N ASN A 68 -8.05 5.30 0.23
CA ASN A 68 -7.37 6.26 1.12
C ASN A 68 -5.88 5.90 1.30
N ILE A 69 -5.55 4.62 1.40
CA ILE A 69 -4.15 4.20 1.56
C ILE A 69 -3.27 4.63 0.39
N ARG A 70 -3.76 4.61 -0.86
CA ARG A 70 -3.03 5.10 -2.02
C ARG A 70 -2.75 6.60 -1.93
N GLN A 71 -3.77 7.38 -1.56
CA GLN A 71 -3.61 8.83 -1.39
C GLN A 71 -2.56 9.13 -0.31
N TRP A 72 -2.69 8.49 0.84
CA TRP A 72 -1.78 8.68 1.97
C TRP A 72 -0.33 8.33 1.61
N LEU A 73 -0.11 7.22 0.89
CA LEU A 73 1.22 6.82 0.44
C LEU A 73 1.88 7.87 -0.47
N ASN A 74 1.09 8.60 -1.27
CA ASN A 74 1.60 9.50 -2.31
C ASN A 74 1.54 10.99 -1.95
N LYS A 75 1.20 11.34 -0.72
CA LYS A 75 1.08 12.72 -0.25
C LYS A 75 1.99 13.02 0.93
N SER A 76 2.26 14.31 1.11
CA SER A 76 2.93 14.88 2.28
C SER A 76 1.97 15.76 3.08
N GLY A 77 2.32 16.04 4.34
CA GLY A 77 1.55 16.90 5.23
C GLY A 77 0.25 16.26 5.71
N THR A 78 -0.49 16.98 6.54
CA THR A 78 -1.72 16.48 7.19
C THR A 78 -2.97 16.62 6.32
N ASN A 79 -2.95 17.49 5.31
CA ASN A 79 -4.08 17.71 4.39
C ASN A 79 -3.98 16.82 3.13
N TRP A 80 -3.69 15.54 3.31
CA TRP A 80 -3.48 14.60 2.21
C TRP A 80 -4.80 14.04 1.66
N TYR A 81 -5.83 13.96 2.49
CA TYR A 81 -7.10 13.39 2.09
C TYR A 81 -7.90 14.33 1.20
N GLN A 82 -8.43 13.78 0.12
CA GLN A 82 -9.43 14.38 -0.76
C GLN A 82 -10.41 13.29 -1.19
N ALA A 83 -11.71 13.55 -1.10
CA ALA A 83 -12.72 12.61 -1.57
C ALA A 83 -12.53 12.29 -3.06
N GLN A 84 -12.41 11.02 -3.40
CA GLN A 84 -12.16 10.55 -4.75
C GLN A 84 -13.43 10.11 -5.49
N HIS A 85 -14.50 9.84 -4.77
CA HIS A 85 -15.77 9.40 -5.30
C HIS A 85 -16.92 9.74 -4.35
N SER A 86 -18.15 9.51 -4.79
CA SER A 86 -19.32 9.67 -3.92
C SER A 86 -19.22 8.72 -2.72
N TYR A 87 -19.61 9.22 -1.55
CA TYR A 87 -19.57 8.48 -0.27
C TYR A 87 -18.19 8.26 0.33
N ASP A 88 -17.10 8.66 -0.33
CA ASP A 88 -15.74 8.57 0.22
C ASP A 88 -15.60 9.37 1.52
N ARG A 89 -14.75 8.90 2.42
CA ARG A 89 -14.47 9.52 3.73
C ARG A 89 -13.00 9.39 4.10
N ALA A 90 -12.54 10.30 4.93
CA ALA A 90 -11.24 10.19 5.58
C ALA A 90 -11.22 8.99 6.55
N PRO A 91 -10.10 8.27 6.69
CA PRO A 91 -9.99 7.07 7.51
C PRO A 91 -9.84 7.39 9.01
N GLY A 92 -10.82 8.13 9.55
CA GLY A 92 -10.92 8.42 10.98
C GLY A 92 -11.45 7.23 11.79
N SER A 93 -11.29 7.26 13.10
CA SER A 93 -11.65 6.16 13.99
C SER A 93 -13.13 5.74 13.91
N SER A 94 -14.04 6.65 13.59
CA SER A 94 -15.46 6.34 13.36
C SER A 94 -15.73 5.67 12.02
N TYR A 95 -14.80 5.79 11.08
CA TYR A 95 -14.98 5.38 9.68
C TYR A 95 -14.08 4.24 9.23
N VAL A 96 -13.17 3.78 10.05
CA VAL A 96 -12.44 2.54 9.79
C VAL A 96 -13.13 1.35 10.46
N TRP A 97 -12.86 0.13 9.97
CA TRP A 97 -13.44 -1.08 10.54
C TRP A 97 -13.07 -1.23 12.01
N SER A 98 -14.07 -1.35 12.88
CA SER A 98 -13.92 -1.45 14.33
C SER A 98 -13.09 -0.34 15.00
N GLY A 99 -12.86 0.78 14.32
CA GLY A 99 -12.05 1.89 14.85
C GLY A 99 -10.56 1.64 14.88
N TYR A 100 -10.08 0.54 14.30
CA TYR A 100 -8.67 0.18 14.36
C TYR A 100 -7.83 0.91 13.30
N ASN A 101 -6.69 1.41 13.75
CA ASN A 101 -5.63 1.94 12.90
C ASN A 101 -6.10 3.05 11.97
N ALA A 102 -6.89 3.97 12.51
CA ALA A 102 -7.25 5.23 11.87
C ALA A 102 -5.99 6.08 11.62
N TYR A 103 -5.99 6.89 10.56
CA TYR A 103 -4.82 7.69 10.20
C TYR A 103 -5.16 9.01 9.49
N ASP A 104 -6.42 9.47 9.58
CA ASP A 104 -6.88 10.74 9.02
C ASP A 104 -6.12 11.96 9.56
N THR A 105 -5.61 11.87 10.79
CA THR A 105 -4.82 12.92 11.46
C THR A 105 -3.31 12.77 11.28
N GLU A 106 -2.84 11.64 10.75
CA GLU A 106 -1.42 11.45 10.47
C GLU A 106 -1.00 12.20 9.19
N ALA A 107 0.23 12.69 9.17
CA ALA A 107 0.81 13.22 7.94
C ALA A 107 0.95 12.13 6.87
N GLY A 108 0.78 12.51 5.61
CA GLY A 108 0.99 11.60 4.48
C GLY A 108 2.38 10.97 4.49
N PHE A 109 2.50 9.76 3.97
CA PHE A 109 3.69 8.91 4.08
C PHE A 109 4.97 9.57 3.58
N LYS A 110 4.88 10.36 2.50
CA LYS A 110 6.02 11.09 1.92
C LYS A 110 6.67 12.10 2.88
N THR A 111 5.96 12.56 3.91
CA THR A 111 6.48 13.50 4.91
C THR A 111 7.71 12.94 5.65
N GLY A 112 7.78 11.63 5.82
CA GLY A 112 8.88 10.96 6.52
C GLY A 112 10.17 10.82 5.71
N PHE A 113 10.17 11.17 4.42
CA PHE A 113 11.30 10.94 3.52
C PHE A 113 12.12 12.20 3.28
N SER A 114 13.44 12.04 3.19
CA SER A 114 14.33 13.16 2.88
C SER A 114 14.04 13.72 1.47
N PRO A 115 14.29 15.02 1.25
CA PRO A 115 14.16 15.61 -0.09
C PRO A 115 15.00 14.89 -1.14
N GLN A 116 16.20 14.42 -0.77
CA GLN A 116 17.12 13.70 -1.66
C GLN A 116 16.53 12.35 -2.06
N PHE A 117 15.94 11.61 -1.10
CA PHE A 117 15.27 10.34 -1.38
C PHE A 117 14.07 10.56 -2.30
N LEU A 118 13.20 11.53 -1.99
CA LEU A 118 12.02 11.84 -2.81
C LEU A 118 12.41 12.28 -4.23
N ALA A 119 13.49 13.06 -4.39
CA ALA A 119 13.97 13.49 -5.70
C ALA A 119 14.53 12.34 -6.57
N ALA A 120 14.93 11.23 -5.94
CA ALA A 120 15.41 10.03 -6.63
C ALA A 120 14.28 9.08 -7.07
N ILE A 121 13.05 9.29 -6.60
CA ILE A 121 11.91 8.46 -6.98
C ILE A 121 11.46 8.80 -8.39
N LEU A 122 11.26 7.78 -9.19
CA LEU A 122 10.67 7.88 -10.51
C LEU A 122 9.19 7.50 -10.42
N PRO A 123 8.25 8.44 -10.69
CA PRO A 123 6.83 8.12 -10.72
C PRO A 123 6.57 6.96 -11.68
N THR A 124 5.85 5.95 -11.22
CA THR A 124 5.63 4.71 -11.96
C THR A 124 4.16 4.59 -12.33
N THR A 125 3.89 4.44 -13.62
CA THR A 125 2.54 4.16 -14.11
C THR A 125 2.25 2.67 -13.99
N LEU A 126 1.19 2.36 -13.26
CA LEU A 126 0.78 1.00 -12.91
C LEU A 126 -0.56 0.67 -13.57
N THR A 127 -0.70 -0.51 -14.14
CA THR A 127 -2.00 -1.10 -14.43
C THR A 127 -2.58 -1.67 -13.14
N VAL A 128 -3.83 -1.35 -12.84
CA VAL A 128 -4.53 -1.84 -11.65
C VAL A 128 -5.89 -2.42 -12.04
N ALA A 129 -6.24 -3.57 -11.49
CA ALA A 129 -7.54 -4.17 -11.70
C ALA A 129 -8.62 -3.38 -10.97
N LYS A 130 -9.80 -3.29 -11.57
CA LYS A 130 -11.01 -2.79 -10.91
C LYS A 130 -11.80 -3.96 -10.32
N PRO A 131 -12.44 -3.77 -9.14
CA PRO A 131 -13.40 -4.75 -8.63
C PRO A 131 -14.52 -5.03 -9.62
N THR A 132 -15.06 -6.22 -9.59
CA THR A 132 -16.23 -6.59 -10.45
C THR A 132 -17.46 -5.73 -10.13
N THR A 133 -17.60 -5.28 -8.88
CA THR A 133 -18.62 -4.33 -8.45
C THR A 133 -18.53 -2.95 -9.15
N ASP A 134 -17.35 -2.61 -9.69
CA ASP A 134 -17.11 -1.39 -10.50
C ASP A 134 -17.04 -1.69 -12.00
N GLY A 135 -17.61 -2.80 -12.43
CA GLY A 135 -17.63 -3.23 -13.82
C GLY A 135 -16.37 -3.98 -14.27
N GLY A 136 -15.44 -4.28 -13.38
CA GLY A 136 -14.22 -5.02 -13.71
C GLY A 136 -13.28 -4.30 -14.69
N GLY A 137 -12.43 -5.07 -15.37
CA GLY A 137 -11.41 -4.52 -16.26
C GLY A 137 -10.26 -3.87 -15.51
N SER A 138 -9.51 -2.99 -16.18
CA SER A 138 -8.35 -2.31 -15.61
C SER A 138 -8.42 -0.80 -15.79
N GLU A 139 -7.59 -0.11 -15.05
CA GLU A 139 -7.31 1.31 -15.15
C GLU A 139 -5.82 1.56 -14.87
N THR A 140 -5.35 2.77 -15.04
CA THR A 140 -3.97 3.14 -14.77
C THR A 140 -3.89 4.18 -13.66
N VAL A 141 -2.83 4.07 -12.84
CA VAL A 141 -2.48 5.07 -11.83
C VAL A 141 -0.98 5.38 -11.96
N THR A 142 -0.57 6.58 -11.54
CA THR A 142 0.85 6.93 -11.46
C THR A 142 1.18 7.30 -10.03
N ASP A 143 2.12 6.57 -9.44
CA ASP A 143 2.45 6.65 -8.01
C ASP A 143 3.98 6.64 -7.79
N ASP A 144 4.41 7.31 -6.73
CA ASP A 144 5.78 7.26 -6.19
C ASP A 144 5.96 6.08 -5.24
N PHE A 145 4.95 5.85 -4.39
CA PHE A 145 4.87 4.71 -3.48
C PHE A 145 3.59 3.93 -3.75
N PHE A 146 3.71 2.62 -3.89
CA PHE A 146 2.57 1.78 -4.24
C PHE A 146 2.62 0.41 -3.58
N LEU A 147 1.48 -0.22 -3.49
CA LEU A 147 1.36 -1.62 -3.11
C LEU A 147 1.63 -2.50 -4.35
N PRO A 148 2.37 -3.60 -4.23
CA PRO A 148 2.54 -4.51 -5.35
C PRO A 148 1.22 -5.21 -5.71
N SER A 149 1.12 -5.67 -6.96
CA SER A 149 0.00 -6.49 -7.41
C SER A 149 0.16 -7.95 -7.01
N LYS A 150 -0.92 -8.70 -7.16
CA LYS A 150 -0.92 -10.16 -7.00
C LYS A 150 0.06 -10.85 -7.94
N GLN A 151 0.16 -10.40 -9.20
CA GLN A 151 1.12 -10.95 -10.18
C GLN A 151 2.56 -10.61 -9.83
N GLU A 152 2.84 -9.39 -9.41
CA GLU A 152 4.19 -8.96 -9.05
C GLU A 152 4.78 -9.74 -7.88
N VAL A 153 3.93 -10.33 -7.04
CA VAL A 153 4.37 -11.19 -5.94
C VAL A 153 4.21 -12.69 -6.22
N GLY A 154 3.91 -13.07 -7.46
CA GLY A 154 3.86 -14.47 -7.89
C GLY A 154 2.61 -15.25 -7.47
N LEU A 155 1.48 -14.57 -7.31
CA LEU A 155 0.19 -15.19 -6.93
C LEU A 155 -0.82 -15.27 -8.08
N GLY A 156 -0.39 -15.03 -9.32
CA GLY A 156 -1.26 -14.98 -10.49
C GLY A 156 -2.02 -13.66 -10.63
N SER A 157 -2.99 -13.61 -11.55
CA SER A 157 -3.82 -12.43 -11.79
C SER A 157 -5.09 -12.45 -10.94
N GLU A 158 -5.66 -11.26 -10.68
CA GLU A 158 -7.01 -11.14 -10.16
C GLU A 158 -7.98 -10.94 -11.32
N ASN A 159 -9.05 -11.74 -11.38
CA ASN A 159 -10.06 -11.68 -12.44
C ASN A 159 -9.50 -11.73 -13.88
N GLY A 160 -8.36 -12.37 -14.09
CA GLY A 160 -7.70 -12.43 -15.40
C GLY A 160 -7.04 -11.13 -15.86
N ILE A 161 -7.01 -10.10 -15.03
CA ILE A 161 -6.40 -8.81 -15.36
C ILE A 161 -4.88 -8.85 -15.15
N ALA A 162 -4.13 -8.45 -16.18
CA ALA A 162 -2.69 -8.32 -16.10
C ALA A 162 -2.32 -7.00 -15.37
N GLU A 163 -1.69 -7.13 -14.21
CA GLU A 163 -1.26 -6.00 -13.36
C GLU A 163 0.27 -5.91 -13.22
N GLY A 164 1.00 -6.37 -14.21
CA GLY A 164 2.46 -6.41 -14.22
C GLY A 164 3.02 -7.82 -14.32
N SER A 165 4.31 -7.97 -14.14
CA SER A 165 5.04 -9.23 -14.12
C SER A 165 5.67 -9.50 -12.75
N LEU A 166 6.20 -10.69 -12.54
CA LEU A 166 6.83 -11.08 -11.28
C LEU A 166 8.08 -10.22 -11.01
N LEU A 167 8.14 -9.57 -9.85
CA LEU A 167 9.34 -8.90 -9.36
C LEU A 167 10.39 -9.93 -8.91
N ALA A 168 11.65 -9.73 -9.25
CA ALA A 168 12.73 -10.68 -8.98
C ALA A 168 12.93 -11.04 -7.49
N LEU A 169 12.54 -10.16 -6.57
CA LEU A 169 12.56 -10.43 -5.12
C LEU A 169 11.59 -11.55 -4.74
N PHE A 170 10.46 -11.63 -5.41
CA PHE A 170 9.42 -12.62 -5.15
C PHE A 170 9.60 -13.77 -6.15
N ASN A 171 9.71 -14.97 -5.65
CA ASN A 171 9.70 -16.18 -6.49
C ASN A 171 8.39 -16.94 -6.24
N SER A 172 8.20 -18.06 -6.88
CA SER A 172 7.02 -18.90 -6.68
C SER A 172 6.90 -19.47 -5.26
N ASN A 173 7.96 -19.35 -4.45
CA ASN A 173 7.97 -19.85 -3.07
C ASN A 173 7.29 -18.86 -2.13
N ASN A 174 6.39 -19.36 -1.28
CA ASN A 174 5.68 -18.58 -0.27
C ASN A 174 6.63 -17.82 0.68
N SER A 175 7.77 -18.40 1.01
CA SER A 175 8.76 -17.78 1.92
C SER A 175 9.26 -16.41 1.46
N SER A 176 9.32 -16.17 0.14
CA SER A 176 9.75 -14.87 -0.41
C SER A 176 8.77 -13.73 -0.10
N ARG A 177 7.52 -14.06 0.22
CA ARG A 177 6.44 -13.11 0.53
C ARG A 177 6.26 -12.85 2.02
N LEU A 178 6.90 -13.64 2.88
CA LEU A 178 6.76 -13.49 4.33
C LEU A 178 7.40 -12.19 4.81
N ARG A 179 6.69 -11.45 5.65
CA ARG A 179 7.16 -10.19 6.25
C ARG A 179 6.75 -10.11 7.70
N THR A 180 7.66 -9.64 8.54
CA THR A 180 7.38 -9.30 9.94
C THR A 180 7.11 -7.81 10.06
N CYS A 181 6.41 -7.40 11.10
CA CYS A 181 6.21 -5.98 11.42
C CYS A 181 7.47 -5.36 12.04
N THR A 182 7.63 -4.05 11.86
CA THR A 182 8.56 -3.29 12.71
C THR A 182 7.98 -3.19 14.12
N PRO A 183 8.83 -3.12 15.18
CA PRO A 183 8.34 -2.87 16.53
C PRO A 183 7.48 -1.59 16.62
N GLN A 184 7.83 -0.57 15.85
CA GLN A 184 7.11 0.70 15.79
C GLN A 184 5.72 0.56 15.14
N ALA A 185 5.59 -0.27 14.10
CA ALA A 185 4.30 -0.58 13.49
C ALA A 185 3.33 -1.20 14.52
N ILE A 186 3.85 -2.10 15.38
CA ILE A 186 3.08 -2.74 16.43
C ILE A 186 2.74 -1.75 17.54
N ALA A 187 3.73 -0.98 18.02
CA ALA A 187 3.55 0.00 19.09
C ALA A 187 2.56 1.13 18.74
N ASN A 188 2.44 1.47 17.47
CA ASN A 188 1.50 2.49 16.96
C ASN A 188 0.17 1.91 16.48
N SER A 189 -0.05 0.60 16.64
CA SER A 189 -1.31 -0.05 16.30
C SER A 189 -2.20 -0.22 17.53
N ASN A 190 -3.46 0.15 17.40
CA ASN A 190 -4.49 -0.12 18.41
C ASN A 190 -5.29 -1.41 18.13
N TYR A 191 -4.82 -2.25 17.21
CA TYR A 191 -5.47 -3.53 16.92
C TYR A 191 -5.29 -4.50 18.07
N THR A 192 -6.36 -5.16 18.49
CA THR A 192 -6.37 -6.02 19.69
C THR A 192 -5.53 -7.30 19.56
N ASN A 193 -5.33 -7.77 18.32
CA ASN A 193 -4.58 -8.99 18.03
C ASN A 193 -3.33 -8.67 17.23
N ASN A 194 -2.54 -7.70 17.66
CA ASN A 194 -1.27 -7.37 17.01
C ASN A 194 -0.33 -8.59 16.99
N PRO A 195 0.42 -8.79 15.88
CA PRO A 195 1.48 -9.78 15.86
C PRO A 195 2.63 -9.40 16.80
N SER A 196 3.45 -10.35 17.19
CA SER A 196 4.79 -10.02 17.71
C SER A 196 5.71 -9.57 16.58
N SER A 197 6.81 -8.89 16.90
CA SER A 197 7.78 -8.46 15.87
C SER A 197 8.56 -9.61 15.22
N ALA A 198 8.44 -10.82 15.75
CA ALA A 198 9.01 -12.05 15.22
C ALA A 198 8.05 -12.79 14.26
N ASP A 199 6.75 -12.52 14.37
CA ASP A 199 5.75 -13.23 13.59
C ASP A 199 5.58 -12.65 12.20
N ASN A 200 5.39 -13.53 11.21
CA ASN A 200 4.96 -13.11 9.90
C ASN A 200 3.50 -12.63 9.96
N TRP A 201 3.22 -11.54 9.25
CA TRP A 201 1.90 -10.96 9.26
C TRP A 201 1.39 -10.63 7.87
N TYR A 202 0.09 -10.41 7.75
CA TYR A 202 -0.57 -10.03 6.52
C TYR A 202 -0.14 -8.65 6.07
N TRP A 203 0.00 -8.46 4.75
CA TRP A 203 0.21 -7.17 4.13
C TRP A 203 -0.64 -7.06 2.85
N ARG A 204 -0.92 -5.84 2.45
CA ARG A 204 -1.88 -5.55 1.40
C ARG A 204 -1.23 -5.54 0.03
N LEU A 205 -2.03 -5.95 -0.96
CA LEU A 205 -1.75 -5.82 -2.39
C LEU A 205 -2.69 -4.77 -2.98
N ARG A 206 -2.36 -4.25 -4.17
CA ARG A 206 -3.25 -3.34 -4.90
C ARG A 206 -4.34 -4.07 -5.68
N SER A 207 -4.17 -5.35 -5.97
CA SER A 207 -5.19 -6.16 -6.65
C SER A 207 -6.42 -6.31 -5.77
N PRO A 208 -7.62 -5.94 -6.25
CA PRO A 208 -8.83 -6.06 -5.47
C PRO A 208 -9.19 -7.55 -5.30
N TYR A 209 -9.72 -7.92 -4.16
CA TYR A 209 -10.36 -9.22 -4.01
C TYR A 209 -11.71 -9.17 -4.74
N SER A 210 -12.00 -10.21 -5.54
CA SER A 210 -13.30 -10.35 -6.21
C SER A 210 -14.36 -10.69 -5.17
N GLY A 211 -15.12 -9.72 -4.76
CA GLY A 211 -16.24 -9.90 -3.86
C GLY A 211 -17.14 -8.70 -3.95
#